data_b6c77fe9c44425f066f31678852ff6c9
#
_entry.id   b6c77fe9c44425f066f31678852ff6c9
#
_cell.length_a   1.000
_cell.length_b   1.000
_cell.length_c   1.000
_cell.angle_alpha   90.00
_cell.angle_beta   90.00
_cell.angle_gamma   90.00
#
_symmetry.space_group_name_H-M   'P 1'
#
loop_
_entity.id
_entity.type
_entity.pdbx_description
1 polymer ?
#
loop_
_entity_poly.entity_id
_entity_poly.type
_entity_poly.pdbx_seq_one_letter_code
_entity_poly.pdbx_strand_id
1 'polypeptide(L)'
;HMGGMGWETPGFAVTDPPNEPPLRGRGNMAVLLAGWTAATASMIALFYREKYGVGQDVDISALESVANHVRGNFSMHSYDPGSIPETREKAFFSWVWPCKDGHVSAAFTLDHWWASLVEVMGSPEWATNTEYAGFAGRRENAAVIEVLVHEWMKDQTRGELYEKLQSAGVPCFPVQSTSEVMDSPHYKAREFFVNQEHPKAGSVTQPGPPIRLNETPWKLRRPAPILGQHNDDIPNGVRIPEKVSAVSQLIHPTGTMNRPLEGIR
;
A
#
# COMPACT_ATOMS: atom_id res chain seq x y z
N HIS A 1 4.27 4.70 12.57
CA HIS A 1 5.30 3.81 13.13
C HIS A 1 4.80 2.96 14.32
N MET A 2 3.97 3.50 15.22
CA MET A 2 3.50 2.79 16.43
C MET A 2 2.73 1.49 16.13
N GLY A 3 2.07 1.36 14.99
CA GLY A 3 1.40 0.12 14.58
C GLY A 3 2.33 -0.94 13.95
N GLY A 4 3.65 -0.81 14.04
CA GLY A 4 4.62 -1.79 13.55
C GLY A 4 5.06 -1.60 12.09
N MET A 5 4.25 -0.96 11.23
CA MET A 5 4.54 -0.82 9.80
C MET A 5 5.91 -0.17 9.50
N GLY A 6 6.36 0.79 10.32
CA GLY A 6 7.68 1.42 10.12
C GLY A 6 8.85 0.49 10.39
N TRP A 7 8.65 -0.56 11.17
CA TRP A 7 9.65 -1.60 11.37
C TRP A 7 9.77 -2.52 10.17
N GLU A 8 8.65 -2.83 9.52
CA GLU A 8 8.58 -3.80 8.43
C GLU A 8 8.79 -3.20 7.04
N THR A 9 8.43 -1.93 6.84
CA THR A 9 8.49 -1.26 5.52
C THR A 9 9.88 -1.32 4.85
N PRO A 10 11.01 -1.31 5.56
CA PRO A 10 12.32 -1.40 4.91
C PRO A 10 12.64 -2.74 4.26
N GLY A 11 11.96 -3.82 4.64
CA GLY A 11 12.36 -5.18 4.28
C GLY A 11 12.55 -5.45 2.78
N PHE A 12 11.90 -4.67 1.91
CA PHE A 12 11.96 -4.86 0.46
C PHE A 12 12.62 -3.70 -0.31
N ALA A 13 12.89 -2.59 0.35
CA ALA A 13 13.29 -1.35 -0.31
C ALA A 13 14.60 -0.74 0.19
N VAL A 14 15.25 -1.33 1.17
CA VAL A 14 16.49 -0.81 1.78
C VAL A 14 17.62 -1.81 1.64
N THR A 15 18.80 -1.29 1.35
CA THR A 15 20.01 -2.10 1.15
C THR A 15 20.68 -2.50 2.45
N ASP A 16 20.54 -1.68 3.51
CA ASP A 16 21.15 -1.89 4.82
C ASP A 16 20.16 -1.62 5.97
N PRO A 17 19.12 -2.46 6.13
CA PRO A 17 18.05 -2.23 7.10
C PRO A 17 18.50 -2.01 8.55
N PRO A 18 19.54 -2.65 9.07
CA PRO A 18 20.00 -2.42 10.45
C PRO A 18 20.51 -1.02 10.69
N ASN A 19 21.16 -0.40 9.69
CA ASN A 19 21.85 0.89 9.81
C ASN A 19 21.03 2.06 9.26
N GLU A 20 19.98 1.78 8.49
CA GLU A 20 19.10 2.82 7.95
C GLU A 20 17.89 3.07 8.87
N PRO A 21 17.43 4.33 8.98
CA PRO A 21 16.26 4.62 9.81
C PRO A 21 14.99 3.97 9.26
N PRO A 22 13.98 3.69 10.13
CA PRO A 22 12.68 3.21 9.67
C PRO A 22 12.05 4.15 8.65
N LEU A 23 11.65 3.61 7.50
CA LEU A 23 11.01 4.38 6.46
C LEU A 23 9.57 4.73 6.83
N ARG A 24 9.19 5.95 6.53
CA ARG A 24 7.78 6.35 6.56
C ARG A 24 7.12 5.93 5.25
N GLY A 25 6.00 5.21 5.33
CA GLY A 25 5.16 4.96 4.17
C GLY A 25 4.77 6.29 3.51
N ARG A 26 4.89 6.37 2.18
CA ARG A 26 4.59 7.58 1.42
C ARG A 26 3.10 7.93 1.52
N GLY A 27 2.78 9.21 1.52
CA GLY A 27 1.42 9.70 1.69
C GLY A 27 0.90 9.50 3.11
N ASN A 28 -0.40 9.47 3.27
CA ASN A 28 -1.07 9.30 4.56
C ASN A 28 -1.53 7.83 4.75
N MET A 29 -0.63 6.88 4.57
CA MET A 29 -0.94 5.44 4.57
C MET A 29 -1.76 5.01 5.79
N ALA A 30 -1.38 5.43 7.00
CA ALA A 30 -2.11 5.10 8.23
C ALA A 30 -3.54 5.63 8.22
N VAL A 31 -3.76 6.84 7.69
CA VAL A 31 -5.09 7.44 7.57
C VAL A 31 -5.92 6.71 6.52
N LEU A 32 -5.30 6.31 5.40
CA LEU A 32 -5.98 5.53 4.35
C LEU A 32 -6.41 4.16 4.87
N LEU A 33 -5.55 3.47 5.64
CA LEU A 33 -5.86 2.18 6.25
C LEU A 33 -7.00 2.31 7.27
N ALA A 34 -6.97 3.33 8.11
CA ALA A 34 -8.07 3.61 9.05
C ALA A 34 -9.37 3.93 8.32
N GLY A 35 -9.31 4.73 7.25
CA GLY A 35 -10.46 5.04 6.41
C GLY A 35 -11.06 3.81 5.74
N TRP A 36 -10.22 2.89 5.26
CA TRP A 36 -10.68 1.62 4.71
C TRP A 36 -11.35 0.73 5.76
N THR A 37 -10.75 0.63 6.94
CA THR A 37 -11.34 -0.11 8.08
C THR A 37 -12.69 0.49 8.46
N ALA A 38 -12.78 1.83 8.54
CA ALA A 38 -14.01 2.55 8.86
C ALA A 38 -15.11 2.30 7.81
N ALA A 39 -14.78 2.34 6.52
CA ALA A 39 -15.74 2.05 5.45
C ALA A 39 -16.29 0.62 5.56
N THR A 40 -15.40 -0.36 5.79
CA THR A 40 -15.80 -1.77 5.96
C THR A 40 -16.70 -1.95 7.18
N ALA A 41 -16.33 -1.39 8.33
CA ALA A 41 -17.10 -1.49 9.56
C ALA A 41 -18.46 -0.79 9.44
N SER A 42 -18.52 0.36 8.74
CA SER A 42 -19.78 1.05 8.45
C SER A 42 -20.72 0.20 7.59
N MET A 43 -20.20 -0.50 6.58
CA MET A 43 -21.02 -1.42 5.77
C MET A 43 -21.55 -2.60 6.59
N ILE A 44 -20.73 -3.15 7.50
CA ILE A 44 -21.15 -4.19 8.43
C ILE A 44 -22.27 -3.68 9.34
N ALA A 45 -22.14 -2.49 9.91
CA ALA A 45 -23.14 -1.88 10.77
C ALA A 45 -24.45 -1.59 10.02
N LEU A 46 -24.38 -1.12 8.78
CA LEU A 46 -25.53 -0.90 7.91
C LEU A 46 -26.26 -2.20 7.58
N PHE A 47 -25.51 -3.27 7.23
CA PHE A 47 -26.07 -4.58 6.97
C PHE A 47 -26.77 -5.16 8.22
N TYR A 48 -26.17 -4.99 9.40
CA TYR A 48 -26.77 -5.38 10.67
C TYR A 48 -28.07 -4.62 10.93
N ARG A 49 -28.05 -3.30 10.71
CA ARG A 49 -29.25 -2.45 10.86
C ARG A 49 -30.37 -2.88 9.90
N GLU A 50 -30.02 -3.18 8.65
CA GLU A 50 -31.01 -3.64 7.66
C GLU A 50 -31.69 -4.96 8.10
N LYS A 51 -30.89 -5.87 8.65
CA LYS A 51 -31.37 -7.19 9.04
C LYS A 51 -32.15 -7.21 10.38
N TYR A 52 -31.72 -6.38 11.34
CA TYR A 52 -32.24 -6.45 12.74
C TYR A 52 -32.89 -5.16 13.22
N GLY A 53 -32.91 -4.10 12.42
CA GLY A 53 -33.53 -2.81 12.79
C GLY A 53 -32.75 -2.00 13.82
N VAL A 54 -31.54 -2.42 14.22
CA VAL A 54 -30.73 -1.79 15.29
C VAL A 54 -29.52 -1.09 14.71
N GLY A 55 -29.40 0.22 14.95
CA GLY A 55 -28.20 1.01 14.68
C GLY A 55 -27.17 0.88 15.80
N GLN A 56 -25.90 1.20 15.49
CA GLN A 56 -24.82 1.16 16.49
C GLN A 56 -23.76 2.21 16.18
N ASP A 57 -23.03 2.62 17.21
CA ASP A 57 -21.84 3.43 17.06
C ASP A 57 -20.64 2.55 16.61
N VAL A 58 -19.79 3.12 15.75
CA VAL A 58 -18.61 2.43 15.22
C VAL A 58 -17.37 3.24 15.60
N ASP A 59 -16.57 2.70 16.48
CA ASP A 59 -15.28 3.28 16.88
C ASP A 59 -14.13 2.60 16.12
N ILE A 60 -13.26 3.40 15.52
CA ILE A 60 -12.13 2.92 14.70
C ILE A 60 -10.81 3.53 15.19
N SER A 61 -9.94 2.67 15.68
CA SER A 61 -8.57 3.03 16.01
C SER A 61 -7.67 2.98 14.78
N ALA A 62 -7.05 4.12 14.43
CA ALA A 62 -6.07 4.17 13.36
C ALA A 62 -4.81 3.34 13.67
N LEU A 63 -4.42 3.26 14.95
CA LEU A 63 -3.29 2.46 15.40
C LEU A 63 -3.55 0.96 15.19
N GLU A 64 -4.71 0.49 15.60
CA GLU A 64 -5.11 -0.91 15.44
C GLU A 64 -5.33 -1.29 13.96
N SER A 65 -5.85 -0.37 13.16
CA SER A 65 -5.98 -0.55 11.71
C SER A 65 -4.62 -0.77 11.05
N VAL A 66 -3.59 -0.02 11.44
CA VAL A 66 -2.21 -0.23 10.96
C VAL A 66 -1.63 -1.54 11.47
N ALA A 67 -1.79 -1.84 12.77
CA ALA A 67 -1.29 -3.08 13.37
C ALA A 67 -1.90 -4.32 12.69
N ASN A 68 -3.18 -4.29 12.33
CA ASN A 68 -3.84 -5.39 11.62
C ASN A 68 -3.24 -5.67 10.23
N HIS A 69 -2.59 -4.70 9.59
CA HIS A 69 -1.90 -4.91 8.31
C HIS A 69 -0.60 -5.69 8.45
N VAL A 70 0.04 -5.62 9.62
CA VAL A 70 1.27 -6.36 9.94
C VAL A 70 1.00 -7.56 10.88
N ARG A 71 -0.23 -8.03 10.90
CA ARG A 71 -0.69 -9.11 11.81
C ARG A 71 0.11 -10.40 11.72
N GLY A 72 0.71 -10.69 10.56
CA GLY A 72 1.52 -11.88 10.36
C GLY A 72 2.67 -11.97 11.36
N ASN A 73 3.39 -10.88 11.54
CA ASN A 73 4.53 -10.81 12.46
C ASN A 73 4.11 -10.89 13.93
N PHE A 74 2.96 -10.30 14.30
CA PHE A 74 2.42 -10.49 15.67
C PHE A 74 2.07 -11.95 15.94
N SER A 75 1.47 -12.65 14.96
CA SER A 75 1.17 -14.06 15.08
C SER A 75 2.45 -14.91 15.15
N MET A 76 3.44 -14.64 14.32
CA MET A 76 4.72 -15.33 14.34
C MET A 76 5.45 -15.12 15.67
N HIS A 77 5.52 -13.88 16.15
CA HIS A 77 6.11 -13.58 17.46
C HIS A 77 5.39 -14.28 18.63
N SER A 78 4.06 -14.37 18.56
CA SER A 78 3.27 -15.09 19.58
C SER A 78 3.53 -16.60 19.57
N TYR A 79 3.80 -17.17 18.40
CA TYR A 79 4.04 -18.61 18.23
C TYR A 79 5.47 -19.01 18.61
N ASP A 80 6.43 -18.23 18.15
CA ASP A 80 7.85 -18.38 18.41
C ASP A 80 8.50 -17.00 18.50
N PRO A 81 8.70 -16.45 19.71
CA PRO A 81 9.32 -15.15 19.91
C PRO A 81 10.71 -15.00 19.27
N GLY A 82 11.43 -16.10 19.08
CA GLY A 82 12.74 -16.11 18.41
C GLY A 82 12.67 -16.12 16.88
N SER A 83 11.49 -16.32 16.28
CA SER A 83 11.33 -16.40 14.84
C SER A 83 11.40 -15.05 14.13
N ILE A 84 11.20 -13.95 14.84
CA ILE A 84 11.32 -12.60 14.32
C ILE A 84 12.65 -12.01 14.80
N PRO A 85 13.54 -11.62 13.87
CA PRO A 85 14.82 -11.01 14.24
C PRO A 85 14.63 -9.76 15.10
N GLU A 86 15.44 -9.59 16.12
CA GLU A 86 15.47 -8.37 16.94
C GLU A 86 15.92 -7.14 16.15
N THR A 87 16.70 -7.38 15.09
CA THR A 87 17.15 -6.36 14.15
C THR A 87 16.37 -6.47 12.84
N ARG A 88 16.18 -5.32 12.19
CA ARG A 88 15.60 -5.32 10.84
C ARG A 88 16.58 -5.98 9.89
N GLU A 89 16.13 -7.00 9.20
CA GLU A 89 16.91 -7.70 8.18
C GLU A 89 16.36 -7.40 6.79
N LYS A 90 17.23 -7.48 5.80
CA LYS A 90 16.83 -7.42 4.40
C LYS A 90 15.90 -8.61 4.12
N ALA A 91 14.81 -8.36 3.42
CA ALA A 91 13.99 -9.44 2.89
C ALA A 91 14.82 -10.35 2.00
N PHE A 92 14.41 -11.59 1.94
CA PHE A 92 15.08 -12.68 1.24
C PHE A 92 15.55 -12.33 -0.18
N PHE A 93 14.68 -11.70 -1.00
CA PHE A 93 15.05 -11.11 -2.29
C PHE A 93 14.59 -9.66 -2.35
N SER A 94 15.32 -8.84 -3.10
CA SER A 94 14.78 -7.57 -3.55
C SER A 94 13.55 -7.83 -4.42
N TRP A 95 12.47 -7.11 -4.16
CA TRP A 95 11.28 -7.15 -5.01
C TRP A 95 11.34 -6.08 -6.10
N VAL A 96 12.33 -5.18 -6.00
CA VAL A 96 12.57 -4.09 -6.94
C VAL A 96 13.96 -4.27 -7.51
N TRP A 97 14.01 -4.54 -8.80
CA TRP A 97 15.22 -4.88 -9.54
C TRP A 97 15.57 -3.73 -10.49
N PRO A 98 16.80 -3.22 -10.45
CA PRO A 98 17.25 -2.26 -11.44
C PRO A 98 17.41 -2.94 -12.82
N CYS A 99 17.10 -2.18 -13.87
CA CYS A 99 17.23 -2.59 -15.26
C CYS A 99 17.68 -1.41 -16.12
N LYS A 100 17.79 -1.60 -17.43
CA LYS A 100 18.38 -0.63 -18.36
C LYS A 100 17.76 0.77 -18.30
N ASP A 101 16.45 0.89 -18.13
CA ASP A 101 15.70 2.14 -18.21
C ASP A 101 14.89 2.47 -16.94
N GLY A 102 15.25 1.84 -15.82
CA GLY A 102 14.60 2.09 -14.54
C GLY A 102 14.57 0.87 -13.63
N HIS A 103 13.38 0.52 -13.12
CA HIS A 103 13.21 -0.61 -12.21
C HIS A 103 11.97 -1.42 -12.57
N VAL A 104 12.02 -2.72 -12.30
CA VAL A 104 10.87 -3.61 -12.30
C VAL A 104 10.64 -4.17 -10.90
N SER A 105 9.39 -4.40 -10.54
CA SER A 105 9.03 -5.22 -9.38
C SER A 105 8.79 -6.64 -9.87
N ALA A 106 9.60 -7.60 -9.43
CA ALA A 106 9.46 -9.00 -9.83
C ALA A 106 9.61 -9.93 -8.64
N ALA A 107 8.80 -10.99 -8.63
CA ALA A 107 8.79 -12.01 -7.57
C ALA A 107 8.95 -13.40 -8.18
N PHE A 108 9.94 -14.14 -7.66
CA PHE A 108 10.22 -15.53 -8.08
C PHE A 108 10.57 -16.41 -6.87
N THR A 109 9.88 -16.17 -5.77
CA THR A 109 10.06 -16.91 -4.52
C THR A 109 9.44 -18.30 -4.55
N LEU A 110 8.36 -18.52 -5.31
CA LEU A 110 7.74 -19.82 -5.47
C LEU A 110 8.56 -20.69 -6.45
N ASP A 111 8.59 -22.00 -6.20
CA ASP A 111 9.43 -22.92 -6.97
C ASP A 111 9.08 -22.93 -8.46
N HIS A 112 7.81 -22.86 -8.82
CA HIS A 112 7.40 -22.78 -10.22
C HIS A 112 7.75 -21.43 -10.87
N TRP A 113 7.71 -20.29 -10.14
CA TRP A 113 8.15 -19.01 -10.68
C TRP A 113 9.67 -18.98 -10.90
N TRP A 114 10.42 -19.61 -9.99
CA TRP A 114 11.85 -19.78 -10.16
C TRP A 114 12.17 -20.62 -11.40
N ALA A 115 11.53 -21.78 -11.58
CA ALA A 115 11.71 -22.62 -12.74
C ALA A 115 11.42 -21.86 -14.05
N SER A 116 10.30 -21.15 -14.13
CA SER A 116 9.97 -20.28 -15.26
C SER A 116 10.99 -19.18 -15.50
N LEU A 117 11.51 -18.53 -14.45
CA LEU A 117 12.58 -17.54 -14.58
C LEU A 117 13.83 -18.15 -15.17
N VAL A 118 14.25 -19.35 -14.70
CA VAL A 118 15.42 -20.07 -15.22
C VAL A 118 15.26 -20.36 -16.72
N GLU A 119 14.10 -20.80 -17.16
CA GLU A 119 13.80 -21.03 -18.58
C GLU A 119 13.91 -19.72 -19.39
N VAL A 120 13.33 -18.63 -18.90
CA VAL A 120 13.40 -17.32 -19.57
C VAL A 120 14.83 -16.79 -19.66
N MET A 121 15.68 -17.09 -18.67
CA MET A 121 17.10 -16.77 -18.69
C MET A 121 17.91 -17.64 -19.67
N GLY A 122 17.32 -18.67 -20.27
CA GLY A 122 18.01 -19.61 -21.13
C GLY A 122 18.72 -20.73 -20.37
N SER A 123 18.25 -21.06 -19.18
CA SER A 123 18.77 -22.12 -18.30
C SER A 123 20.28 -22.05 -18.06
N PRO A 124 20.80 -20.93 -17.57
CA PRO A 124 22.23 -20.80 -17.31
C PRO A 124 22.67 -21.82 -16.26
N GLU A 125 23.89 -22.36 -16.40
CA GLU A 125 24.40 -23.45 -15.56
C GLU A 125 24.28 -23.17 -14.05
N TRP A 126 24.56 -21.93 -13.63
CA TRP A 126 24.43 -21.55 -12.22
C TRP A 126 22.99 -21.65 -11.71
N ALA A 127 21.99 -21.35 -12.53
CA ALA A 127 20.57 -21.34 -12.11
C ALA A 127 19.95 -22.76 -12.10
N THR A 128 20.57 -23.72 -12.78
CA THR A 128 20.13 -25.12 -12.80
C THR A 128 20.69 -25.93 -11.63
N ASN A 129 21.45 -25.30 -10.72
CA ASN A 129 21.91 -25.96 -9.49
C ASN A 129 20.70 -26.46 -8.68
N THR A 130 20.74 -27.74 -8.31
CA THR A 130 19.68 -28.40 -7.54
C THR A 130 19.42 -27.77 -6.18
N GLU A 131 20.42 -27.11 -5.59
CA GLU A 131 20.26 -26.35 -4.35
C GLU A 131 19.28 -25.19 -4.50
N TYR A 132 19.15 -24.59 -5.70
CA TYR A 132 18.24 -23.46 -5.96
C TYR A 132 16.84 -23.92 -6.37
N ALA A 133 16.61 -25.20 -6.58
CA ALA A 133 15.31 -25.71 -6.96
C ALA A 133 14.22 -25.43 -5.90
N GLY A 134 14.57 -25.54 -4.61
CA GLY A 134 13.67 -25.26 -3.49
C GLY A 134 13.89 -23.89 -2.86
N PHE A 135 12.83 -23.36 -2.21
CA PHE A 135 12.84 -22.06 -1.55
C PHE A 135 13.94 -21.91 -0.49
N ALA A 136 14.19 -22.95 0.31
CA ALA A 136 15.20 -22.91 1.38
C ALA A 136 16.62 -22.65 0.82
N GLY A 137 17.01 -23.41 -0.21
CA GLY A 137 18.33 -23.24 -0.84
C GLY A 137 18.49 -21.87 -1.51
N ARG A 138 17.42 -21.35 -2.16
CA ARG A 138 17.44 -19.99 -2.69
C ARG A 138 17.60 -18.95 -1.60
N ARG A 139 16.97 -19.14 -0.45
CA ARG A 139 17.09 -18.25 0.70
C ARG A 139 18.51 -18.20 1.25
N GLU A 140 19.15 -19.35 1.41
CA GLU A 140 20.53 -19.45 1.89
C GLU A 140 21.53 -18.80 0.92
N ASN A 141 21.25 -18.86 -0.38
CA ASN A 141 22.11 -18.33 -1.43
C ASN A 141 21.62 -16.99 -2.02
N ALA A 142 20.73 -16.29 -1.32
CA ALA A 142 20.05 -15.10 -1.86
C ALA A 142 21.00 -14.02 -2.38
N ALA A 143 22.09 -13.74 -1.66
CA ALA A 143 23.05 -12.71 -2.05
C ALA A 143 23.74 -13.02 -3.40
N VAL A 144 24.07 -14.30 -3.64
CA VAL A 144 24.68 -14.73 -4.90
C VAL A 144 23.66 -14.70 -6.04
N ILE A 145 22.46 -15.22 -5.79
CA ILE A 145 21.38 -15.25 -6.76
C ILE A 145 20.98 -13.82 -7.18
N GLU A 146 20.91 -12.89 -6.23
CA GLU A 146 20.59 -11.48 -6.53
C GLU A 146 21.58 -10.87 -7.52
N VAL A 147 22.86 -11.07 -7.32
CA VAL A 147 23.89 -10.56 -8.22
C VAL A 147 23.72 -11.14 -9.63
N LEU A 148 23.54 -12.45 -9.74
CA LEU A 148 23.44 -13.14 -11.02
C LEU A 148 22.15 -12.80 -11.78
N VAL A 149 21.04 -12.70 -11.08
CA VAL A 149 19.78 -12.24 -11.68
C VAL A 149 19.87 -10.78 -12.12
N HIS A 150 20.47 -9.92 -11.29
CA HIS A 150 20.70 -8.52 -11.65
C HIS A 150 21.55 -8.37 -12.92
N GLU A 151 22.63 -9.14 -13.03
CA GLU A 151 23.48 -9.16 -14.23
C GLU A 151 22.67 -9.52 -15.50
N TRP A 152 21.71 -10.42 -15.40
CA TRP A 152 20.83 -10.76 -16.52
C TRP A 152 19.79 -9.66 -16.81
N MET A 153 19.29 -8.93 -15.78
CA MET A 153 18.26 -7.89 -15.96
C MET A 153 18.82 -6.54 -16.44
N LYS A 154 20.04 -6.19 -16.08
CA LYS A 154 20.61 -4.83 -16.22
C LYS A 154 20.59 -4.25 -17.64
N ASP A 155 20.71 -5.12 -18.66
CA ASP A 155 20.78 -4.71 -20.07
C ASP A 155 19.41 -4.75 -20.76
N GLN A 156 18.36 -5.17 -20.08
CA GLN A 156 17.00 -5.26 -20.59
C GLN A 156 16.15 -4.08 -20.11
N THR A 157 15.23 -3.63 -20.95
CA THR A 157 14.28 -2.57 -20.59
C THR A 157 13.14 -3.13 -19.70
N ARG A 158 12.47 -2.23 -18.98
CA ARG A 158 11.27 -2.56 -18.19
C ARG A 158 10.19 -3.27 -19.01
N GLY A 159 10.00 -2.82 -20.26
CA GLY A 159 9.04 -3.41 -21.18
C GLY A 159 9.40 -4.83 -21.58
N GLU A 160 10.65 -5.06 -21.97
CA GLU A 160 11.15 -6.40 -22.34
C GLU A 160 11.05 -7.40 -21.18
N LEU A 161 11.45 -6.96 -19.97
CA LEU A 161 11.33 -7.81 -18.77
C LEU A 161 9.87 -8.11 -18.43
N TYR A 162 9.00 -7.11 -18.52
CA TYR A 162 7.57 -7.30 -18.29
C TYR A 162 6.97 -8.33 -19.25
N GLU A 163 7.18 -8.18 -20.55
CA GLU A 163 6.64 -9.10 -21.55
C GLU A 163 7.17 -10.52 -21.41
N LYS A 164 8.49 -10.68 -21.27
CA LYS A 164 9.12 -12.00 -21.13
C LYS A 164 8.67 -12.74 -19.89
N LEU A 165 8.72 -12.08 -18.73
CA LEU A 165 8.42 -12.71 -17.44
C LEU A 165 6.93 -12.97 -17.27
N GLN A 166 6.07 -12.02 -17.63
CA GLN A 166 4.62 -12.21 -17.59
C GLN A 166 4.16 -13.35 -18.51
N SER A 167 4.71 -13.45 -19.73
CA SER A 167 4.37 -14.53 -20.65
C SER A 167 4.76 -15.90 -20.12
N ALA A 168 5.78 -15.97 -19.28
CA ALA A 168 6.22 -17.20 -18.61
C ALA A 168 5.52 -17.44 -17.24
N GLY A 169 4.56 -16.58 -16.87
CA GLY A 169 3.83 -16.70 -15.60
C GLY A 169 4.62 -16.25 -14.38
N VAL A 170 5.72 -15.52 -14.55
CA VAL A 170 6.48 -14.90 -13.46
C VAL A 170 5.94 -13.50 -13.19
N PRO A 171 5.49 -13.17 -11.97
CA PRO A 171 5.02 -11.84 -11.64
C PRO A 171 6.14 -10.81 -11.84
N CYS A 172 5.94 -9.89 -12.80
CA CYS A 172 6.85 -8.80 -13.08
C CYS A 172 6.06 -7.58 -13.52
N PHE A 173 6.37 -6.41 -12.98
CA PHE A 173 5.70 -5.15 -13.28
C PHE A 173 6.72 -4.01 -13.37
N PRO A 174 6.63 -3.11 -14.35
CA PRO A 174 7.47 -1.92 -14.39
C PRO A 174 7.13 -0.99 -13.23
N VAL A 175 8.16 -0.43 -12.60
CA VAL A 175 7.98 0.68 -11.65
C VAL A 175 7.71 1.94 -12.46
N GLN A 176 6.50 2.46 -12.40
CA GLN A 176 6.01 3.55 -13.20
C GLN A 176 5.99 4.87 -12.45
N SER A 177 6.32 5.96 -13.14
CA SER A 177 6.08 7.32 -12.68
C SER A 177 4.58 7.66 -12.76
N THR A 178 4.17 8.75 -12.11
CA THR A 178 2.76 9.21 -12.16
C THR A 178 2.29 9.47 -13.60
N SER A 179 3.14 10.05 -14.46
CA SER A 179 2.81 10.29 -15.86
C SER A 179 2.62 8.99 -16.63
N GLU A 180 3.52 8.01 -16.44
CA GLU A 180 3.40 6.70 -17.09
C GLU A 180 2.15 5.94 -16.65
N VAL A 181 1.76 6.06 -15.38
CA VAL A 181 0.49 5.49 -14.89
C VAL A 181 -0.71 6.13 -15.58
N MET A 182 -0.73 7.46 -15.73
CA MET A 182 -1.82 8.16 -16.42
C MET A 182 -1.89 7.77 -17.91
N ASP A 183 -0.75 7.48 -18.52
CA ASP A 183 -0.65 7.08 -19.93
C ASP A 183 -0.83 5.57 -20.16
N SER A 184 -0.87 4.77 -19.10
CA SER A 184 -0.96 3.32 -19.18
C SER A 184 -2.21 2.86 -19.96
N PRO A 185 -2.05 1.94 -20.95
CA PRO A 185 -3.16 1.36 -21.69
C PRO A 185 -4.21 0.69 -20.79
N HIS A 186 -3.78 0.09 -19.70
CA HIS A 186 -4.67 -0.55 -18.73
C HIS A 186 -5.64 0.46 -18.09
N TYR A 187 -5.13 1.59 -17.58
CA TYR A 187 -5.98 2.62 -16.97
C TYR A 187 -6.86 3.32 -18.00
N LYS A 188 -6.36 3.51 -19.23
CA LYS A 188 -7.17 4.06 -20.36
C LYS A 188 -8.30 3.12 -20.72
N ALA A 189 -8.04 1.82 -20.89
CA ALA A 189 -9.07 0.81 -21.17
C ALA A 189 -10.12 0.68 -20.06
N ARG A 190 -9.72 0.98 -18.82
CA ARG A 190 -10.63 1.01 -17.67
C ARG A 190 -11.30 2.36 -17.45
N GLU A 191 -10.97 3.38 -18.26
CA GLU A 191 -11.49 4.76 -18.09
C GLU A 191 -11.36 5.24 -16.63
N PHE A 192 -10.20 4.91 -16.02
CA PHE A 192 -10.01 5.14 -14.58
C PHE A 192 -9.82 6.61 -14.25
N PHE A 193 -9.13 7.36 -15.11
CA PHE A 193 -8.97 8.80 -14.94
C PHE A 193 -10.15 9.54 -15.54
N VAL A 194 -10.70 10.49 -14.78
CA VAL A 194 -11.84 11.30 -15.18
C VAL A 194 -11.48 12.77 -15.19
N ASN A 195 -12.00 13.50 -16.18
CA ASN A 195 -11.85 14.95 -16.28
C ASN A 195 -13.00 15.65 -15.57
N GLN A 196 -12.66 16.65 -14.78
CA GLN A 196 -13.62 17.48 -14.06
C GLN A 196 -13.35 18.96 -14.32
N GLU A 197 -14.37 19.67 -14.74
CA GLU A 197 -14.33 21.12 -14.85
C GLU A 197 -14.57 21.76 -13.48
N HIS A 198 -13.66 22.64 -13.06
CA HIS A 198 -13.77 23.36 -11.81
C HIS A 198 -13.73 24.87 -12.07
N PRO A 199 -14.64 25.67 -11.48
CA PRO A 199 -14.81 27.09 -11.84
C PRO A 199 -13.57 27.96 -11.59
N LYS A 200 -12.66 27.55 -10.69
CA LYS A 200 -11.41 28.26 -10.42
C LYS A 200 -10.16 27.52 -10.90
N ALA A 201 -10.16 26.20 -10.90
CA ALA A 201 -8.99 25.42 -11.26
C ALA A 201 -8.94 25.02 -12.74
N GLY A 202 -10.02 25.24 -13.48
CA GLY A 202 -10.15 24.77 -14.86
C GLY A 202 -10.36 23.26 -14.95
N SER A 203 -9.96 22.67 -16.06
CA SER A 203 -10.05 21.22 -16.25
C SER A 203 -8.99 20.47 -15.46
N VAL A 204 -9.42 19.55 -14.62
CA VAL A 204 -8.54 18.74 -13.77
C VAL A 204 -8.80 17.26 -14.05
N THR A 205 -7.74 16.53 -14.41
CA THR A 205 -7.78 15.06 -14.50
C THR A 205 -7.49 14.47 -13.14
N GLN A 206 -8.35 13.59 -12.67
CA GLN A 206 -8.22 12.95 -11.35
C GLN A 206 -8.56 11.46 -11.41
N PRO A 207 -8.08 10.64 -10.46
CA PRO A 207 -8.48 9.25 -10.33
C PRO A 207 -9.99 9.14 -10.11
N GLY A 208 -10.64 8.25 -10.85
CA GLY A 208 -12.01 7.82 -10.60
C GLY A 208 -12.08 6.72 -9.53
N PRO A 209 -13.25 6.11 -9.34
CA PRO A 209 -13.44 5.06 -8.36
C PRO A 209 -12.75 3.76 -8.80
N PRO A 210 -12.09 3.04 -7.88
CA PRO A 210 -11.50 1.74 -8.19
C PRO A 210 -12.54 0.62 -8.30
N ILE A 211 -13.78 0.89 -7.90
CA ILE A 211 -14.90 -0.08 -7.88
C ILE A 211 -15.88 0.27 -8.99
N ARG A 212 -16.28 -0.75 -9.76
CA ARG A 212 -17.34 -0.64 -10.78
C ARG A 212 -18.54 -1.47 -10.35
N LEU A 213 -19.66 -0.82 -10.13
CA LEU A 213 -20.95 -1.45 -9.85
C LEU A 213 -21.84 -1.30 -11.10
N ASN A 214 -22.36 -2.40 -11.60
CA ASN A 214 -23.13 -2.41 -12.84
C ASN A 214 -24.48 -1.67 -12.70
N GLU A 215 -25.21 -1.93 -11.60
CA GLU A 215 -26.54 -1.37 -11.37
C GLU A 215 -26.49 0.04 -10.75
N THR A 216 -25.46 0.32 -9.96
CA THR A 216 -25.28 1.58 -9.26
C THR A 216 -23.89 2.18 -9.53
N PRO A 217 -23.56 2.52 -10.79
CA PRO A 217 -22.24 3.03 -11.12
C PRO A 217 -21.97 4.37 -10.43
N TRP A 218 -20.73 4.56 -10.05
CA TRP A 218 -20.27 5.86 -9.59
C TRP A 218 -20.44 6.93 -10.66
N LYS A 219 -20.84 8.11 -10.25
CA LYS A 219 -21.01 9.28 -11.16
C LYS A 219 -20.36 10.50 -10.54
N LEU A 220 -19.58 11.20 -11.34
CA LEU A 220 -19.07 12.53 -11.02
C LEU A 220 -20.23 13.54 -11.11
N ARG A 221 -20.73 14.00 -9.96
CA ARG A 221 -21.95 14.83 -9.92
C ARG A 221 -21.64 16.32 -9.96
N ARG A 222 -20.60 16.77 -9.26
CA ARG A 222 -20.22 18.17 -9.13
C ARG A 222 -18.76 18.29 -8.71
N PRO A 223 -18.08 19.41 -9.07
CA PRO A 223 -16.72 19.68 -8.59
C PRO A 223 -16.71 20.01 -7.09
N ALA A 224 -15.50 20.08 -6.54
CA ALA A 224 -15.31 20.61 -5.19
C ALA A 224 -15.89 22.03 -5.11
N PRO A 225 -16.58 22.40 -4.02
CA PRO A 225 -17.16 23.73 -3.89
C PRO A 225 -16.08 24.80 -3.70
N ILE A 226 -16.34 26.00 -4.17
CA ILE A 226 -15.56 27.16 -3.77
C ILE A 226 -15.96 27.57 -2.34
N LEU A 227 -15.08 28.31 -1.67
CA LEU A 227 -15.32 28.76 -0.29
C LEU A 227 -16.66 29.50 -0.16
N GLY A 228 -17.51 29.03 0.75
CA GLY A 228 -18.82 29.61 1.03
C GLY A 228 -19.95 29.23 0.03
N GLN A 229 -19.67 28.48 -1.02
CA GLN A 229 -20.63 28.17 -2.10
C GLN A 229 -21.94 27.54 -1.61
N HIS A 230 -21.91 26.79 -0.54
CA HIS A 230 -23.05 26.06 0.01
C HIS A 230 -23.46 26.51 1.41
N ASN A 231 -23.07 27.73 1.84
CA ASN A 231 -23.45 28.22 3.17
C ASN A 231 -24.97 28.37 3.29
N ASP A 232 -25.65 28.79 2.21
CA ASP A 232 -27.09 28.97 2.20
C ASP A 232 -27.87 27.65 2.11
N ASP A 233 -27.21 26.55 1.74
CA ASP A 233 -27.81 25.20 1.69
C ASP A 233 -27.92 24.57 3.10
N ILE A 234 -27.25 25.17 4.11
CA ILE A 234 -27.32 24.71 5.49
C ILE A 234 -28.59 25.25 6.15
N PRO A 235 -29.52 24.36 6.58
CA PRO A 235 -30.74 24.80 7.25
C PRO A 235 -30.44 25.70 8.45
N ASN A 236 -31.12 26.86 8.52
CA ASN A 236 -31.05 27.74 9.68
C ASN A 236 -31.48 26.97 10.93
N GLY A 237 -30.61 26.88 11.93
CA GLY A 237 -30.90 26.20 13.20
C GLY A 237 -30.17 24.89 13.45
N VAL A 238 -29.22 24.47 12.56
CA VAL A 238 -28.29 23.40 12.91
C VAL A 238 -27.41 23.89 14.06
N ARG A 239 -27.80 23.54 15.29
CA ARG A 239 -26.93 23.76 16.47
C ARG A 239 -25.72 22.85 16.31
N ILE A 240 -24.55 23.47 16.14
CA ILE A 240 -23.28 22.75 16.35
C ILE A 240 -23.25 22.40 17.86
N PRO A 241 -23.22 21.11 18.23
CA PRO A 241 -23.17 20.76 19.65
C PRO A 241 -22.00 21.46 20.33
N GLU A 242 -22.22 22.03 21.52
CA GLU A 242 -21.17 22.73 22.30
C GLU A 242 -19.89 21.90 22.51
N LYS A 243 -19.99 20.58 22.47
CA LYS A 243 -18.84 19.68 22.54
C LYS A 243 -17.85 19.81 21.36
N VAL A 244 -18.27 20.38 20.22
CA VAL A 244 -17.35 20.60 19.08
C VAL A 244 -16.52 21.87 19.32
N SER A 245 -17.03 22.83 20.10
CA SER A 245 -16.27 24.04 20.50
C SER A 245 -15.10 23.72 21.45
N ALA A 246 -15.22 22.65 22.25
CA ALA A 246 -14.14 22.20 23.13
C ALA A 246 -12.97 21.53 22.37
N VAL A 247 -13.21 20.94 21.17
CA VAL A 247 -12.16 20.37 20.33
C VAL A 247 -11.33 21.50 19.66
N SER A 248 -11.93 22.65 19.33
CA SER A 248 -11.19 23.78 18.77
C SER A 248 -10.24 24.43 19.79
N GLN A 249 -10.47 24.28 21.10
CA GLN A 249 -9.57 24.73 22.15
C GLN A 249 -8.37 23.82 22.38
N LEU A 250 -8.41 22.58 21.87
CA LEU A 250 -7.28 21.64 21.92
C LEU A 250 -6.27 21.83 20.77
N ILE A 251 -6.57 22.70 19.81
CA ILE A 251 -5.70 22.99 18.65
C ILE A 251 -5.14 24.43 18.77
N HIS A 252 -4.62 24.79 19.91
CA HIS A 252 -3.76 25.98 20.01
C HIS A 252 -2.29 25.58 19.96
N PRO A 253 -1.48 26.16 19.04
CA PRO A 253 -0.08 25.76 18.82
C PRO A 253 0.91 26.20 19.89
N THR A 254 0.49 26.67 21.05
CA THR A 254 1.37 27.18 22.10
C THR A 254 1.14 26.62 23.50
N GLY A 255 0.41 25.52 23.64
CA GLY A 255 0.21 24.85 24.92
C GLY A 255 1.02 23.56 25.01
N THR A 256 1.88 23.46 26.02
CA THR A 256 2.48 22.21 26.48
C THR A 256 1.43 21.10 26.57
N MET A 257 1.60 20.02 25.84
CA MET A 257 0.76 18.82 25.95
C MET A 257 0.76 18.35 27.42
N ASN A 258 -0.30 18.58 28.14
CA ASN A 258 -0.59 17.79 29.35
C ASN A 258 -0.91 16.37 28.88
N ARG A 259 -0.01 15.46 29.13
CA ARG A 259 -0.14 14.04 28.79
C ARG A 259 -1.20 13.36 29.65
N PRO A 260 -2.28 12.81 29.10
CA PRO A 260 -3.16 11.92 29.85
C PRO A 260 -2.66 10.47 29.80
N LEU A 261 -1.42 10.24 30.20
CA LEU A 261 -0.86 8.88 30.27
C LEU A 261 -0.31 8.54 31.66
N GLU A 262 -0.62 9.32 32.70
CA GLU A 262 -0.40 8.92 34.08
C GLU A 262 -1.54 8.01 34.53
N GLY A 263 -1.36 6.70 34.42
CA GLY A 263 -2.30 5.72 34.94
C GLY A 263 -2.39 4.37 34.24
N ILE A 264 -1.67 4.16 33.15
CA ILE A 264 -1.55 2.82 32.53
C ILE A 264 -0.24 2.18 32.99
N ARG A 265 -0.32 1.35 34.01
CA ARG A 265 0.69 0.36 34.38
C ARG A 265 0.38 -0.97 33.70
#